data_97f7d47c78c0203cec96270f0218780e
#
_entry.id   97f7d47c78c0203cec96270f0218780e
#
_cell.length_a   1.000
_cell.length_b   1.000
_cell.length_c   1.000
_cell.angle_alpha   90.00
_cell.angle_beta   90.00
_cell.angle_gamma   90.00
#
_symmetry.space_group_name_H-M   'P 1'
#
loop_
_entity.id
_entity.type
_entity.pdbx_description
1 polymer ?
#
loop_
_entity_poly.entity_id
_entity_poly.type
_entity_poly.pdbx_seq_one_letter_code
_entity_poly.pdbx_strand_id
1 'polypeptide(L)'
;HFMTFNNMQSANDNAEIMKLQFYESGVVESAGVYQRARQNCSTASFSETSSTTDDSISLLGGSGNQSNEKQCAYAYFYNLGDSTKYSFCTWQANTWTSDPYLFVGFGSGVLPQASAVNGIRVKTNSGNIATFTISLYGIKEYS
;
A
#
# COMPACT_ATOMS: atom_id res chain seq x y z
N HIS A 1 -0.78 -2.86 -14.07
CA HIS A 1 -2.04 -3.16 -13.36
C HIS A 1 -2.48 -1.93 -12.54
N PHE A 2 -3.77 -1.83 -12.32
CA PHE A 2 -4.38 -0.80 -11.48
C PHE A 2 -5.23 -1.45 -10.38
N MET A 3 -5.09 -0.99 -9.15
CA MET A 3 -5.82 -1.52 -8.00
C MET A 3 -6.50 -0.39 -7.25
N THR A 4 -7.74 -0.60 -6.84
CA THR A 4 -8.47 0.30 -5.95
C THR A 4 -8.72 -0.38 -4.61
N PHE A 5 -8.67 0.42 -3.56
CA PHE A 5 -8.96 0.03 -2.18
C PHE A 5 -10.07 0.94 -1.67
N ASN A 6 -11.19 0.36 -1.27
CA ASN A 6 -12.32 1.12 -0.76
C ASN A 6 -12.79 0.52 0.56
N ASN A 7 -13.27 1.38 1.45
CA ASN A 7 -13.80 0.98 2.75
C ASN A 7 -12.85 0.10 3.57
N MET A 8 -11.56 0.33 3.43
CA MET A 8 -10.56 -0.38 4.23
C MET A 8 -10.64 0.08 5.69
N GLN A 9 -10.75 -0.86 6.60
CA GLN A 9 -10.78 -0.59 8.03
C GLN A 9 -9.97 -1.63 8.79
N SER A 10 -9.18 -1.18 9.76
CA SER A 10 -8.53 -2.06 10.73
C SER A 10 -9.50 -2.50 11.81
N ALA A 11 -9.29 -3.68 12.37
CA ALA A 11 -9.91 -4.08 13.64
C ALA A 11 -9.28 -3.34 14.84
N ASN A 12 -8.05 -2.89 14.70
CA ASN A 12 -7.31 -2.14 15.72
C ASN A 12 -7.28 -0.66 15.38
N ASP A 13 -7.34 0.17 16.42
CA ASP A 13 -7.17 1.61 16.30
C ASP A 13 -5.72 1.97 15.94
N ASN A 14 -5.54 3.10 15.23
CA ASN A 14 -4.25 3.63 14.81
C ASN A 14 -3.35 2.61 14.07
N ALA A 15 -3.93 1.69 13.30
CA ALA A 15 -3.19 0.70 12.53
C ALA A 15 -2.86 1.19 11.10
N GLU A 16 -1.70 0.80 10.59
CA GLU A 16 -1.39 0.90 9.17
C GLU A 16 -1.99 -0.31 8.46
N ILE A 17 -3.02 -0.13 7.65
CA ILE A 17 -3.77 -1.24 7.04
C ILE A 17 -3.53 -1.44 5.56
N MET A 18 -2.89 -0.55 4.87
CA MET A 18 -2.59 -0.72 3.45
C MET A 18 -1.09 -0.91 3.26
N LYS A 19 -0.59 -2.04 3.76
CA LYS A 19 0.78 -2.49 3.50
C LYS A 19 0.76 -3.56 2.42
N LEU A 20 1.59 -3.39 1.41
CA LEU A 20 1.67 -4.30 0.26
C LEU A 20 2.92 -5.16 0.34
N GLN A 21 2.77 -6.45 0.06
CA GLN A 21 3.84 -7.39 -0.19
C GLN A 21 3.58 -8.11 -1.51
N PHE A 22 4.63 -8.50 -2.19
CA PHE A 22 4.54 -9.22 -3.45
C PHE A 22 4.82 -10.71 -3.26
N TYR A 23 4.16 -11.54 -4.07
CA TYR A 23 4.45 -12.96 -4.17
C TYR A 23 5.40 -13.20 -5.34
N GLU A 24 6.48 -13.90 -5.06
CA GLU A 24 7.45 -14.39 -6.06
C GLU A 24 7.40 -15.92 -6.06
N SER A 25 7.06 -16.50 -7.19
CA SER A 25 6.89 -17.97 -7.32
C SER A 25 5.98 -18.60 -6.26
N GLY A 26 4.93 -17.87 -5.86
CA GLY A 26 3.95 -18.33 -4.87
C GLY A 26 4.38 -18.14 -3.41
N VAL A 27 5.56 -17.59 -3.16
CA VAL A 27 6.06 -17.27 -1.81
C VAL A 27 6.00 -15.75 -1.61
N VAL A 28 5.49 -15.32 -0.45
CA VAL A 28 5.45 -13.89 -0.14
C VAL A 28 6.86 -13.39 0.21
N GLU A 29 7.32 -12.35 -0.47
CA GLU A 29 8.53 -11.63 -0.06
C GLU A 29 8.21 -10.79 1.18
N SER A 30 8.87 -11.08 2.27
CA SER A 30 8.68 -10.44 3.57
C SER A 30 9.98 -10.02 4.24
N ALA A 31 11.11 -10.16 3.56
CA ALA A 31 12.38 -9.65 4.04
C ALA A 31 12.41 -8.11 3.98
N GLY A 32 13.34 -7.51 4.67
CA GLY A 32 13.57 -6.06 4.67
C GLY A 32 14.24 -5.58 3.38
N VAL A 33 13.60 -5.77 2.24
CA VAL A 33 14.14 -5.46 0.89
C VAL A 33 13.37 -4.37 0.16
N TYR A 34 12.13 -4.10 0.57
CA TYR A 34 11.33 -3.07 -0.10
C TYR A 34 11.88 -1.68 0.17
N GLN A 35 11.81 -0.86 -0.86
CA GLN A 35 12.14 0.56 -0.74
C GLN A 35 10.90 1.39 -1.07
N ARG A 36 10.71 2.46 -0.34
CA ARG A 36 9.61 3.40 -0.56
C ARG A 36 10.01 4.83 -0.21
N ALA A 37 9.33 5.77 -0.86
CA ALA A 37 9.32 7.18 -0.50
C ALA A 37 7.89 7.70 -0.63
N ARG A 38 7.41 8.42 0.38
CA ARG A 38 6.07 9.03 0.37
C ARG A 38 6.07 10.38 1.03
N GLN A 39 5.16 11.23 0.58
CA GLN A 39 4.75 12.45 1.27
C GLN A 39 3.39 12.25 1.93
N ASN A 40 3.22 12.81 3.09
CA ASN A 40 1.98 12.80 3.86
C ASN A 40 1.52 14.24 4.08
N CYS A 41 0.23 14.47 3.90
CA CYS A 41 -0.42 15.73 4.19
C CYS A 41 -1.56 15.48 5.19
N SER A 42 -1.71 16.36 6.12
CA SER A 42 -2.91 16.40 6.96
C SER A 42 -3.41 17.83 7.08
N THR A 43 -4.56 18.01 7.71
CA THR A 43 -5.04 19.36 8.04
C THR A 43 -4.15 20.07 9.07
N ALA A 44 -3.20 19.35 9.69
CA ALA A 44 -2.32 19.88 10.73
C ALA A 44 -0.84 19.96 10.34
N SER A 45 -0.36 19.12 9.38
CA SER A 45 1.07 19.01 9.10
C SER A 45 1.39 18.46 7.71
N PHE A 46 2.62 18.67 7.30
CA PHE A 46 3.28 18.03 6.17
C PHE A 46 4.45 17.20 6.68
N SER A 47 4.63 15.99 6.15
CA SER A 47 5.79 15.15 6.49
C SER A 47 6.21 14.26 5.34
N GLU A 48 7.48 13.84 5.37
CA GLU A 48 8.05 12.88 4.44
C GLU A 48 8.52 11.64 5.18
N THR A 49 8.38 10.47 4.56
CA THR A 49 8.93 9.23 5.08
C THR A 49 9.52 8.40 3.96
N SER A 50 10.68 7.81 4.21
CA SER A 50 11.35 6.90 3.28
C SER A 50 11.96 5.72 4.01
N SER A 51 12.20 4.64 3.29
CA SER A 51 12.93 3.47 3.80
C SER A 51 13.53 2.70 2.64
N THR A 52 14.64 2.02 2.90
CA THR A 52 15.30 1.10 1.97
C THR A 52 15.32 -0.34 2.47
N THR A 53 14.72 -0.62 3.63
CA THR A 53 14.79 -1.91 4.34
C THR A 53 13.44 -2.32 4.93
N ASP A 54 12.33 -1.90 4.33
CA ASP A 54 11.00 -2.29 4.79
C ASP A 54 10.66 -3.74 4.41
N ASP A 55 9.84 -4.39 5.23
CA ASP A 55 9.26 -5.70 4.94
C ASP A 55 8.07 -5.64 3.96
N SER A 56 7.63 -4.44 3.62
CA SER A 56 6.43 -4.17 2.83
C SER A 56 6.37 -2.71 2.39
N ILE A 57 5.60 -2.40 1.36
CA ILE A 57 5.34 -1.02 0.93
C ILE A 57 4.12 -0.50 1.72
N SER A 58 4.33 0.43 2.64
CA SER A 58 3.25 1.08 3.40
C SER A 58 2.68 2.26 2.62
N LEU A 59 1.39 2.17 2.24
CA LEU A 59 0.72 3.21 1.49
C LEU A 59 0.32 4.40 2.37
N LEU A 60 -0.20 4.13 3.55
CA LEU A 60 -0.65 5.15 4.51
C LEU A 60 -0.66 4.56 5.92
N GLY A 61 -0.47 5.40 6.93
CA GLY A 61 -0.56 5.00 8.34
C GLY A 61 -1.76 5.62 9.05
N GLY A 62 -2.00 5.17 10.29
CA GLY A 62 -2.85 5.89 11.23
C GLY A 62 -4.35 5.83 10.96
N SER A 63 -4.90 4.71 10.47
CA SER A 63 -6.37 4.61 10.38
C SER A 63 -7.01 4.37 11.74
N GLY A 64 -8.15 4.99 11.98
CA GLY A 64 -9.01 4.65 13.08
C GLY A 64 -9.83 3.39 12.84
N ASN A 65 -10.54 2.91 13.88
CA ASN A 65 -11.37 1.71 13.84
C ASN A 65 -12.87 1.99 13.96
N GLN A 66 -13.28 3.27 13.98
CA GLN A 66 -14.69 3.65 14.02
C GLN A 66 -15.35 3.44 12.65
N SER A 67 -16.68 3.26 12.64
CA SER A 67 -17.43 2.93 11.42
C SER A 67 -17.30 3.94 10.28
N ASN A 68 -16.98 5.18 10.59
CA ASN A 68 -16.76 6.31 9.67
C ASN A 68 -15.28 6.57 9.34
N GLU A 69 -14.34 5.86 9.98
CA GLU A 69 -12.90 6.02 9.81
C GLU A 69 -12.37 5.01 8.79
N LYS A 70 -12.71 5.22 7.53
CA LYS A 70 -12.33 4.33 6.43
C LYS A 70 -11.16 4.89 5.65
N GLN A 71 -10.32 3.98 5.16
CA GLN A 71 -9.27 4.30 4.21
C GLN A 71 -9.71 3.97 2.79
N CYS A 72 -9.33 4.83 1.85
CA CYS A 72 -9.45 4.59 0.43
C CYS A 72 -8.11 4.87 -0.25
N ALA A 73 -7.80 4.12 -1.30
CA ALA A 73 -6.58 4.33 -2.07
C ALA A 73 -6.75 3.83 -3.49
N TYR A 74 -5.83 4.24 -4.34
CA TYR A 74 -5.53 3.55 -5.58
C TYR A 74 -4.02 3.39 -5.76
N ALA A 75 -3.63 2.38 -6.52
CA ALA A 75 -2.24 2.13 -6.87
C ALA A 75 -2.11 1.63 -8.31
N TYR A 76 -1.07 2.10 -8.99
CA TYR A 76 -0.59 1.54 -10.26
C TYR A 76 0.62 0.66 -10.01
N PHE A 77 0.67 -0.48 -10.69
CA PHE A 77 1.77 -1.44 -10.60
C PHE A 77 2.41 -1.64 -11.97
N TYR A 78 3.73 -1.69 -11.97
CA TYR A 78 4.56 -1.78 -13.17
C TYR A 78 5.47 -3.00 -13.09
N ASN A 79 5.67 -3.67 -14.22
CA ASN A 79 6.61 -4.78 -14.44
C ASN A 79 6.35 -6.05 -13.61
N LEU A 80 5.16 -6.24 -13.00
CA LEU A 80 4.92 -7.36 -12.08
C LEU A 80 5.27 -8.74 -12.67
N GLY A 81 4.92 -8.99 -13.94
CA GLY A 81 5.17 -10.28 -14.62
C GLY A 81 6.53 -10.41 -15.28
N ASP A 82 7.39 -9.39 -15.23
CA ASP A 82 8.68 -9.38 -15.93
C ASP A 82 9.82 -9.76 -15.00
N SER A 83 10.35 -10.98 -15.17
CA SER A 83 11.44 -11.51 -14.35
C SER A 83 12.80 -10.82 -14.57
N THR A 84 12.89 -9.91 -15.52
CA THR A 84 14.13 -9.17 -15.83
C THR A 84 14.12 -7.74 -15.28
N LYS A 85 13.02 -7.30 -14.69
CA LYS A 85 12.84 -5.94 -14.18
C LYS A 85 12.42 -5.92 -12.73
N TYR A 86 12.66 -4.78 -12.09
CA TYR A 86 12.11 -4.51 -10.76
C TYR A 86 10.62 -4.17 -10.83
N SER A 87 9.87 -4.61 -9.84
CA SER A 87 8.44 -4.32 -9.72
C SER A 87 8.22 -3.05 -8.91
N PHE A 88 7.49 -2.09 -9.49
CA PHE A 88 7.19 -0.79 -8.87
C PHE A 88 5.70 -0.65 -8.58
N CYS A 89 5.38 0.23 -7.64
CA CYS A 89 4.04 0.79 -7.50
C CYS A 89 4.09 2.29 -7.23
N THR A 90 3.07 3.01 -7.68
CA THR A 90 2.78 4.39 -7.29
C THR A 90 1.37 4.45 -6.76
N TRP A 91 1.11 5.30 -5.76
CA TRP A 91 -0.21 5.35 -5.12
C TRP A 91 -0.58 6.73 -4.61
N GLN A 92 -1.88 6.88 -4.37
CA GLN A 92 -2.44 7.90 -3.48
C GLN A 92 -3.45 7.23 -2.55
N ALA A 93 -3.43 7.63 -1.29
CA ALA A 93 -4.30 7.10 -0.24
C ALA A 93 -4.81 8.23 0.66
N ASN A 94 -5.98 8.02 1.25
CA ASN A 94 -6.56 8.94 2.24
C ASN A 94 -7.25 8.15 3.34
N THR A 95 -7.33 8.75 4.53
CA THR A 95 -8.03 8.22 5.68
C THR A 95 -8.54 9.35 6.57
N TRP A 96 -9.56 9.05 7.36
CA TRP A 96 -9.86 9.79 8.58
C TRP A 96 -9.19 9.07 9.74
N THR A 97 -8.38 9.78 10.51
CA THR A 97 -7.60 9.19 11.60
C THR A 97 -8.40 9.10 12.89
N SER A 98 -7.92 8.33 13.88
CA SER A 98 -8.46 8.31 15.24
C SER A 98 -8.41 9.68 15.93
N ASP A 99 -7.36 10.46 15.67
CA ASP A 99 -7.36 11.90 15.92
C ASP A 99 -8.11 12.56 14.77
N PRO A 100 -9.21 13.30 15.01
CA PRO A 100 -10.20 13.61 13.98
C PRO A 100 -9.69 14.61 12.93
N TYR A 101 -8.82 14.16 12.04
CA TYR A 101 -8.35 14.93 10.87
C TYR A 101 -8.19 14.07 9.61
N LEU A 102 -8.30 14.72 8.46
CA LEU A 102 -7.97 14.13 7.18
C LEU A 102 -6.45 13.90 7.08
N PHE A 103 -6.07 12.69 6.69
CA PHE A 103 -4.70 12.33 6.39
C PHE A 103 -4.61 11.74 4.98
N VAL A 104 -3.69 12.25 4.18
CA VAL A 104 -3.47 11.88 2.78
C VAL A 104 -2.02 11.50 2.60
N GLY A 105 -1.76 10.41 1.86
CA GLY A 105 -0.42 10.00 1.48
C GLY A 105 -0.33 9.71 0.00
N PHE A 106 0.79 10.04 -0.62
CA PHE A 106 1.11 9.66 -1.98
C PHE A 106 2.59 9.36 -2.10
N GLY A 107 2.92 8.39 -2.95
CA GLY A 107 4.31 7.96 -3.04
C GLY A 107 4.56 6.88 -4.07
N SER A 108 5.77 6.34 -3.98
CA SER A 108 6.22 5.24 -4.80
C SER A 108 7.00 4.23 -3.98
N GLY A 109 6.92 2.97 -4.40
CA GLY A 109 7.67 1.87 -3.79
C GLY A 109 8.17 0.90 -4.85
N VAL A 110 9.17 0.13 -4.48
CA VAL A 110 9.80 -0.86 -5.35
C VAL A 110 10.18 -2.11 -4.57
N LEU A 111 10.04 -3.25 -5.22
CA LEU A 111 10.77 -4.48 -4.90
C LEU A 111 11.98 -4.52 -5.82
N PRO A 112 13.22 -4.23 -5.32
CA PRO A 112 14.41 -4.15 -6.15
C PRO A 112 15.02 -5.53 -6.39
N GLN A 113 14.18 -6.46 -6.84
CA GLN A 113 14.55 -7.81 -7.24
C GLN A 113 14.00 -8.06 -8.64
N ALA A 114 14.85 -8.57 -9.53
CA ALA A 114 14.45 -8.92 -10.89
C ALA A 114 13.78 -10.31 -10.87
N SER A 115 12.49 -10.33 -10.56
CA SER A 115 11.69 -11.54 -10.38
C SER A 115 10.26 -11.32 -10.88
N ALA A 116 9.63 -12.40 -11.36
CA ALA A 116 8.22 -12.34 -11.73
C ALA A 116 7.33 -12.33 -10.49
N VAL A 117 6.68 -11.22 -10.24
CA VAL A 117 5.65 -11.09 -9.21
C VAL A 117 4.34 -11.67 -9.75
N ASN A 118 3.78 -12.65 -9.04
CA ASN A 118 2.56 -13.36 -9.44
C ASN A 118 1.39 -13.18 -8.46
N GLY A 119 1.54 -12.31 -7.46
CA GLY A 119 0.48 -11.99 -6.52
C GLY A 119 0.80 -10.76 -5.67
N ILE A 120 -0.25 -10.17 -5.11
CA ILE A 120 -0.15 -9.03 -4.19
C ILE A 120 -0.87 -9.40 -2.89
N ARG A 121 -0.18 -9.26 -1.78
CA ARG A 121 -0.75 -9.37 -0.45
C ARG A 121 -1.03 -7.99 0.12
N VAL A 122 -2.24 -7.77 0.59
CA VAL A 122 -2.60 -6.59 1.38
C VAL A 122 -2.64 -7.01 2.85
N LYS A 123 -1.95 -6.28 3.71
CA LYS A 123 -1.87 -6.60 5.15
C LYS A 123 -1.98 -5.34 6.01
N THR A 124 -2.21 -5.55 7.29
CA THR A 124 -2.05 -4.54 8.34
C THR A 124 -0.75 -4.79 9.11
N ASN A 125 -0.26 -3.78 9.84
CA ASN A 125 0.87 -3.94 10.77
C ASN A 125 0.45 -4.60 12.09
N SER A 126 -0.82 -4.49 12.48
CA SER A 126 -1.35 -5.10 13.71
C SER A 126 -2.83 -5.47 13.56
N GLY A 127 -3.22 -6.60 14.13
CA GLY A 127 -4.59 -7.08 14.05
C GLY A 127 -5.01 -7.54 12.67
N ASN A 128 -6.30 -7.51 12.41
CA ASN A 128 -6.90 -7.94 11.15
C ASN A 128 -7.49 -6.74 10.38
N ILE A 129 -7.66 -6.90 9.08
CA ILE A 129 -8.51 -6.03 8.28
C ILE A 129 -9.96 -6.41 8.57
N ALA A 130 -10.74 -5.46 9.13
CA ALA A 130 -12.12 -5.70 9.54
C ALA A 130 -13.08 -5.63 8.35
N THR A 131 -12.90 -4.62 7.48
CA THR A 131 -13.68 -4.45 6.24
C THR A 131 -12.77 -4.04 5.10
N PHE A 132 -13.11 -4.47 3.89
CA PHE A 132 -12.42 -4.02 2.68
C PHE A 132 -13.24 -4.28 1.43
N THR A 133 -12.98 -3.48 0.41
CA THR A 133 -13.33 -3.75 -0.98
C THR A 133 -12.09 -3.47 -1.82
N ILE A 134 -11.59 -4.48 -2.53
CA ILE A 134 -10.42 -4.37 -3.39
C ILE A 134 -10.79 -4.80 -4.79
N SER A 135 -10.40 -4.01 -5.79
CA SER A 135 -10.56 -4.37 -7.20
C SER A 135 -9.22 -4.24 -7.92
N LEU A 136 -8.88 -5.25 -8.73
CA LEU A 136 -7.65 -5.28 -9.53
C LEU A 136 -8.01 -5.32 -11.01
N TYR A 137 -7.39 -4.44 -11.79
CA TYR A 137 -7.61 -4.28 -13.22
C TYR A 137 -6.30 -4.48 -13.99
N GLY A 138 -6.35 -5.26 -15.07
CA GLY A 138 -5.30 -5.26 -16.07
C GLY A 138 -5.39 -3.99 -16.91
N ILE A 139 -4.25 -3.38 -17.21
CA ILE A 139 -4.15 -2.27 -18.16
C ILE A 139 -3.54 -2.83 -19.44
N LYS A 140 -4.23 -2.66 -20.56
CA LYS A 140 -3.70 -3.05 -21.86
C LYS A 140 -2.77 -1.95 -22.37
N GLU A 141 -1.54 -2.32 -22.66
CA GLU A 141 -0.59 -1.46 -23.37
C GLU A 141 -0.71 -1.73 -24.88
N TYR A 142 -0.65 -0.66 -25.65
CA TYR A 142 -0.61 -0.71 -27.11
C TYR A 142 0.81 -0.30 -27.53
N SER A 143 1.49 -1.20 -28.19
CA SER A 143 2.81 -0.98 -28.81
C SER A 143 2.65 -0.67 -30.30
#